data_dd1cb40b40392a240ebb0b81209c1bd5
#
_entry.id   dd1cb40b40392a240ebb0b81209c1bd5
#
_cell.length_a   1.000
_cell.length_b   1.000
_cell.length_c   1.000
_cell.angle_alpha   90.00
_cell.angle_beta   90.00
_cell.angle_gamma   90.00
#
_symmetry.space_group_name_H-M   'P 1'
#
loop_
_entity.id
_entity.type
_entity.pdbx_description
1 polymer ?
#
loop_
_entity_poly.entity_id
_entity_poly.type
_entity_poly.pdbx_seq_one_letter_code
_entity_poly.pdbx_strand_id
1 'polypeptide(L)'
;MIMNRIIGILATALLLASYGCGKETTEPITDNEPEAPAPESERYTKEVIYPNVSIGWTTSFALLLPKDYDKDTDSRYPVVYMLHGYGESGRDWSEWVNTIKNIENNGLQSMIYVFPNCGNSYYCNYYNNERLYMDLIVKDLVPYIDNNYRTIPDREHRAVMGYSMGGFGAMVLPLKNPDIFSISVPLSMSFRTDEQYMTESQSGWDNQWGKIFGGTGESGEGRLTDYYKAHCPFYQFIPENQEELSKVKWFFHCGDDEEQLLIANDNLHVQLRDYGYEHEFRISNGGHSGSYWRSAAKETLPWIQHVMNGSGAWTRSMGTLSLKSSDLNEDGTFSSKAYNEAEEKDGLATFLVHKGLSKETVDNCIGLLTQAGSIFQYMILPCDLEQKSLEEWMTFYKARYQVGKTMEKSQVMAIGETGKDVWTVKDLFKKFYLIDADLTDAEETIAADSGRFYYIASTDDSPYYRDANALYVSCKENGADFEYRMYNGIEDKEHELLLAIQNAVEKFKYQ
;
A
#
# COMPACT_ATOMS: atom_id res chain seq x y z
N MET A 1 -22.22 45.12 30.50
CA MET A 1 -21.48 44.61 31.66
C MET A 1 -20.54 43.56 31.09
N ILE A 2 -19.33 43.93 30.65
CA ILE A 2 -18.05 43.80 31.32
C ILE A 2 -17.75 42.30 31.58
N MET A 3 -16.73 41.64 31.03
CA MET A 3 -15.30 42.04 31.00
C MET A 3 -14.50 41.08 30.12
N ASN A 4 -13.53 41.62 29.42
CA ASN A 4 -12.39 41.00 28.73
C ASN A 4 -11.54 40.09 29.64
N ARG A 5 -10.88 39.09 29.06
CA ARG A 5 -9.52 38.75 29.45
C ARG A 5 -8.69 38.24 28.26
N ILE A 6 -7.66 38.97 28.00
CA ILE A 6 -6.49 38.72 27.15
C ILE A 6 -5.46 37.89 27.96
N ILE A 7 -4.82 36.92 27.35
CA ILE A 7 -3.55 36.30 27.79
C ILE A 7 -2.85 35.86 26.48
N GLY A 8 -1.71 36.34 26.04
CA GLY A 8 -0.47 36.60 26.75
C GLY A 8 0.57 35.67 26.12
N ILE A 9 1.31 36.19 25.12
CA ILE A 9 2.42 35.52 24.42
C ILE A 9 3.65 35.60 25.35
N LEU A 10 4.36 34.49 25.59
CA LEU A 10 5.70 34.49 26.15
C LEU A 10 6.69 33.94 25.13
N ALA A 11 7.53 34.83 24.64
CA ALA A 11 8.75 34.50 23.91
C ALA A 11 9.86 34.23 24.90
N THR A 12 10.65 33.18 24.71
CA THR A 12 11.89 32.92 25.47
C THR A 12 13.08 32.97 24.53
N ALA A 13 13.95 33.93 24.78
CA ALA A 13 15.18 34.17 24.06
C ALA A 13 16.31 33.22 24.55
N LEU A 14 17.10 32.71 23.62
CA LEU A 14 18.34 31.96 23.88
C LEU A 14 19.53 32.91 24.04
N LEU A 15 20.29 32.69 25.10
CA LEU A 15 21.61 33.30 25.31
C LEU A 15 22.72 32.42 24.72
N LEU A 16 23.56 33.05 23.91
CA LEU A 16 24.86 32.55 23.47
C LEU A 16 25.90 32.76 24.56
N ALA A 17 26.72 31.77 24.83
CA ALA A 17 27.97 31.92 25.57
C ALA A 17 29.12 31.35 24.74
N SER A 18 30.06 32.24 24.45
CA SER A 18 31.35 32.02 23.81
C SER A 18 32.45 31.73 24.83
N TYR A 19 33.32 30.78 24.53
CA TYR A 19 34.69 30.67 25.03
C TYR A 19 35.49 29.98 23.93
N GLY A 20 36.60 30.39 23.42
CA GLY A 20 37.78 31.06 23.93
C GLY A 20 38.99 30.17 23.63
N CYS A 21 39.67 30.48 22.58
CA CYS A 21 41.09 30.41 22.21
C CYS A 21 42.04 29.41 22.93
N GLY A 22 42.73 28.58 22.13
CA GLY A 22 44.00 27.93 22.44
C GLY A 22 44.72 27.58 21.13
N LYS A 23 45.79 28.29 20.82
CA LYS A 23 46.70 28.01 19.70
C LYS A 23 47.64 26.87 20.07
N GLU A 24 47.75 25.87 19.22
CA GLU A 24 48.97 25.08 19.07
C GLU A 24 49.29 24.89 17.59
N THR A 25 50.52 25.17 17.25
CA THR A 25 51.16 25.05 15.94
C THR A 25 51.67 23.64 15.74
N THR A 26 51.28 22.98 14.67
CA THR A 26 52.00 21.84 14.11
C THR A 26 52.03 21.91 12.58
N GLU A 27 53.15 21.46 12.02
CA GLU A 27 53.59 21.56 10.63
C GLU A 27 52.70 20.85 9.62
N PRO A 28 52.81 21.16 8.30
CA PRO A 28 51.88 20.67 7.29
C PRO A 28 52.20 19.23 6.91
N ILE A 29 51.27 18.31 7.17
CA ILE A 29 51.21 17.01 6.55
C ILE A 29 50.52 17.21 5.21
N THR A 30 51.22 16.95 4.12
CA THR A 30 50.65 16.87 2.77
C THR A 30 49.85 15.59 2.65
N ASP A 31 48.61 15.60 3.08
CA ASP A 31 47.66 14.58 2.72
C ASP A 31 47.06 14.92 1.33
N ASN A 32 47.35 14.07 0.37
CA ASN A 32 46.54 13.99 -0.85
C ASN A 32 45.13 13.58 -0.43
N GLU A 33 44.26 14.53 -0.10
CA GLU A 33 42.83 14.29 -0.07
C GLU A 33 42.42 13.80 -1.46
N PRO A 34 41.67 12.69 -1.58
CA PRO A 34 41.11 12.30 -2.85
C PRO A 34 40.23 13.48 -3.31
N GLU A 35 40.44 13.93 -4.52
CA GLU A 35 39.68 14.98 -5.17
C GLU A 35 38.18 14.67 -4.94
N ALA A 36 37.45 15.59 -4.30
CA ALA A 36 36.03 15.43 -4.08
C ALA A 36 35.36 15.14 -5.44
N PRO A 37 34.53 14.13 -5.57
CA PRO A 37 33.89 13.81 -6.84
C PRO A 37 33.25 15.09 -7.38
N ALA A 38 33.52 15.39 -8.64
CA ALA A 38 32.93 16.56 -9.32
C ALA A 38 31.43 16.63 -9.02
N PRO A 39 30.84 17.80 -8.72
CA PRO A 39 29.45 17.92 -8.40
C PRO A 39 28.64 17.22 -9.51
N GLU A 40 27.84 16.23 -9.12
CA GLU A 40 26.94 15.53 -10.02
C GLU A 40 26.08 16.60 -10.69
N SER A 41 26.18 16.73 -12.03
CA SER A 41 25.38 17.70 -12.78
C SER A 41 23.93 17.58 -12.32
N GLU A 42 23.25 18.70 -12.04
CA GLU A 42 21.89 18.70 -11.48
C GLU A 42 20.96 17.97 -12.47
N ARG A 43 20.80 16.67 -12.29
CA ARG A 43 19.91 15.82 -13.09
C ARG A 43 18.43 16.24 -12.96
N TYR A 44 18.11 17.01 -11.94
CA TYR A 44 16.76 17.44 -11.63
C TYR A 44 16.53 18.89 -12.01
N THR A 45 15.59 19.11 -12.89
CA THR A 45 15.09 20.43 -13.28
C THR A 45 13.70 20.64 -12.70
N LYS A 46 13.57 21.65 -11.82
CA LYS A 46 12.31 21.91 -11.09
C LYS A 46 11.18 22.40 -12.00
N GLU A 47 11.50 23.09 -13.08
CA GLU A 47 10.49 23.67 -13.96
C GLU A 47 10.99 23.76 -15.38
N VAL A 48 10.26 23.11 -16.29
CA VAL A 48 10.41 23.24 -17.73
C VAL A 48 9.08 23.71 -18.30
N ILE A 49 9.07 24.90 -18.88
CA ILE A 49 7.90 25.43 -19.58
C ILE A 49 7.88 24.86 -20.98
N TYR A 50 6.73 24.41 -21.44
CA TYR A 50 6.57 23.83 -22.77
C TYR A 50 5.33 24.38 -23.48
N PRO A 51 5.34 24.44 -24.82
CA PRO A 51 4.17 24.84 -25.58
C PRO A 51 3.07 23.80 -25.45
N ASN A 52 1.86 24.25 -25.18
CA ASN A 52 0.67 23.42 -25.20
C ASN A 52 -0.51 24.21 -25.79
N VAL A 53 -1.48 23.50 -26.32
CA VAL A 53 -2.70 24.06 -26.89
C VAL A 53 -3.96 23.60 -26.14
N SER A 54 -3.85 22.55 -25.35
CA SER A 54 -5.00 21.84 -24.77
C SER A 54 -5.70 22.62 -23.66
N ILE A 55 -4.95 23.40 -22.86
CA ILE A 55 -5.55 24.12 -21.71
C ILE A 55 -5.59 25.64 -21.87
N GLY A 56 -4.97 26.20 -22.90
CA GLY A 56 -5.04 27.62 -23.26
C GLY A 56 -4.26 28.59 -22.36
N TRP A 57 -3.38 28.07 -21.48
CA TRP A 57 -2.43 28.86 -20.67
C TRP A 57 -1.11 28.11 -20.48
N THR A 58 -0.08 28.84 -20.09
CA THR A 58 1.25 28.27 -19.84
C THR A 58 1.23 27.30 -18.68
N THR A 59 1.79 26.12 -18.86
CA THR A 59 2.06 25.14 -17.83
C THR A 59 3.50 24.63 -17.90
N SER A 60 3.91 23.85 -16.91
CA SER A 60 5.26 23.33 -16.78
C SER A 60 5.27 21.89 -16.28
N PHE A 61 6.42 21.25 -16.37
CA PHE A 61 6.72 19.99 -15.71
C PHE A 61 8.08 20.08 -15.02
N ALA A 62 8.31 19.27 -13.98
CA ALA A 62 9.63 19.00 -13.48
C ALA A 62 10.20 17.74 -14.16
N LEU A 63 11.53 17.60 -14.17
CA LEU A 63 12.22 16.55 -14.91
C LEU A 63 13.39 16.00 -14.11
N LEU A 64 13.49 14.68 -14.03
CA LEU A 64 14.69 13.99 -13.55
C LEU A 64 15.26 13.14 -14.69
N LEU A 65 16.48 13.45 -15.09
CA LEU A 65 17.22 12.73 -16.12
C LEU A 65 18.03 11.56 -15.54
N PRO A 66 18.36 10.54 -16.35
CA PRO A 66 19.26 9.45 -15.99
C PRO A 66 20.63 9.92 -15.50
N LYS A 67 21.28 9.11 -14.64
CA LYS A 67 22.55 9.47 -14.00
C LYS A 67 23.65 9.88 -14.97
N ASP A 68 23.77 9.20 -16.10
CA ASP A 68 24.82 9.44 -17.10
C ASP A 68 24.25 10.04 -18.39
N TYR A 69 23.11 10.73 -18.30
CA TYR A 69 22.42 11.26 -19.48
C TYR A 69 23.31 12.15 -20.34
N ASP A 70 24.11 13.06 -19.76
CA ASP A 70 24.98 13.97 -20.51
C ASP A 70 26.26 13.30 -21.02
N LYS A 71 26.66 12.18 -20.41
CA LYS A 71 27.88 11.44 -20.78
C LYS A 71 27.62 10.41 -21.87
N ASP A 72 26.53 9.68 -21.75
CA ASP A 72 26.06 8.69 -22.71
C ASP A 72 25.04 9.33 -23.65
N THR A 73 25.52 9.83 -24.77
CA THR A 73 24.70 10.55 -25.78
C THR A 73 23.95 9.63 -26.71
N ASP A 74 24.27 8.35 -26.75
CA ASP A 74 23.70 7.38 -27.69
C ASP A 74 22.51 6.60 -27.07
N SER A 75 22.50 6.42 -25.78
CA SER A 75 21.44 5.68 -25.09
C SER A 75 20.10 6.41 -25.09
N ARG A 76 19.04 5.61 -25.21
CA ARG A 76 17.65 6.03 -25.05
C ARG A 76 17.07 5.38 -23.80
N TYR A 77 16.13 6.05 -23.18
CA TYR A 77 15.64 5.70 -21.85
C TYR A 77 14.12 5.53 -21.82
N PRO A 78 13.60 4.59 -21.04
CA PRO A 78 12.18 4.53 -20.77
C PRO A 78 11.73 5.74 -19.95
N VAL A 79 10.43 6.02 -19.96
CA VAL A 79 9.85 7.22 -19.34
C VAL A 79 8.77 6.84 -18.32
N VAL A 80 8.82 7.45 -17.14
CA VAL A 80 7.78 7.37 -16.11
C VAL A 80 7.18 8.75 -15.89
N TYR A 81 5.88 8.90 -16.15
CA TYR A 81 5.12 10.09 -15.82
C TYR A 81 4.61 9.99 -14.38
N MET A 82 5.09 10.89 -13.50
CA MET A 82 4.78 10.92 -12.07
C MET A 82 3.72 11.98 -11.78
N LEU A 83 2.54 11.57 -11.32
CA LEU A 83 1.35 12.42 -11.20
C LEU A 83 1.11 12.83 -9.74
N HIS A 84 0.97 14.15 -9.50
CA HIS A 84 0.77 14.74 -8.17
C HIS A 84 -0.66 14.61 -7.63
N GLY A 85 -0.81 14.78 -6.31
CA GLY A 85 -2.09 14.78 -5.61
C GLY A 85 -2.89 16.08 -5.75
N TYR A 86 -4.12 16.07 -5.22
CA TYR A 86 -5.00 17.23 -5.21
C TYR A 86 -4.44 18.34 -4.29
N GLY A 87 -4.53 19.59 -4.75
CA GLY A 87 -4.01 20.74 -4.01
C GLY A 87 -2.52 20.99 -4.15
N GLU A 88 -1.79 20.11 -4.84
CA GLU A 88 -0.38 20.27 -5.11
C GLU A 88 -0.15 21.02 -6.43
N SER A 89 0.99 21.71 -6.52
CA SER A 89 1.33 22.49 -7.72
C SER A 89 2.24 21.76 -8.71
N GLY A 90 2.65 20.52 -8.38
CA GLY A 90 3.62 19.78 -9.18
C GLY A 90 5.01 20.44 -9.30
N ARG A 91 5.36 21.36 -8.40
CA ARG A 91 6.60 22.15 -8.49
C ARG A 91 7.76 21.64 -7.64
N ASP A 92 7.48 21.00 -6.52
CA ASP A 92 8.54 20.48 -5.64
C ASP A 92 8.46 18.97 -5.48
N TRP A 93 9.26 18.28 -6.28
CA TRP A 93 9.41 16.84 -6.26
C TRP A 93 10.69 16.36 -5.57
N SER A 94 11.36 17.24 -4.82
CA SER A 94 12.69 16.96 -4.24
C SER A 94 12.72 15.68 -3.41
N GLU A 95 11.69 15.41 -2.60
CA GLU A 95 11.62 14.18 -1.81
C GLU A 95 11.46 12.92 -2.66
N TRP A 96 10.64 13.01 -3.73
CA TRP A 96 10.49 11.92 -4.69
C TRP A 96 11.79 11.69 -5.47
N VAL A 97 12.44 12.75 -5.92
CA VAL A 97 13.74 12.69 -6.60
C VAL A 97 14.79 12.01 -5.71
N ASN A 98 14.84 12.34 -4.44
CA ASN A 98 15.74 11.69 -3.49
C ASN A 98 15.39 10.20 -3.30
N THR A 99 14.10 9.87 -3.24
CA THR A 99 13.65 8.48 -3.15
C THR A 99 14.05 7.68 -4.39
N ILE A 100 13.80 8.21 -5.59
CA ILE A 100 14.18 7.59 -6.87
C ILE A 100 15.69 7.37 -6.93
N LYS A 101 16.50 8.40 -6.63
CA LYS A 101 17.97 8.28 -6.59
C LYS A 101 18.45 7.20 -5.63
N ASN A 102 17.82 7.09 -4.47
CA ASN A 102 18.14 6.03 -3.52
C ASN A 102 17.82 4.63 -4.06
N ILE A 103 16.71 4.45 -4.76
CA ILE A 103 16.34 3.18 -5.38
C ILE A 103 17.31 2.86 -6.54
N GLU A 104 17.66 3.85 -7.37
CA GLU A 104 18.68 3.71 -8.42
C GLU A 104 20.05 3.27 -7.86
N ASN A 105 20.48 3.82 -6.73
CA ASN A 105 21.71 3.42 -6.06
C ASN A 105 21.68 1.97 -5.55
N ASN A 106 20.48 1.39 -5.41
CA ASN A 106 20.26 -0.01 -5.02
C ASN A 106 19.92 -0.91 -6.21
N GLY A 107 20.20 -0.48 -7.45
CA GLY A 107 20.16 -1.34 -8.64
C GLY A 107 19.02 -1.10 -9.61
N LEU A 108 18.13 -0.13 -9.35
CA LEU A 108 17.16 0.29 -10.35
C LEU A 108 17.88 0.93 -11.55
N GLN A 109 17.54 0.53 -12.77
CA GLN A 109 18.02 1.20 -13.96
C GLN A 109 17.50 2.64 -14.03
N SER A 110 18.34 3.54 -14.51
CA SER A 110 17.94 4.93 -14.69
C SER A 110 16.89 5.07 -15.81
N MET A 111 15.84 5.82 -15.50
CA MET A 111 14.75 6.18 -16.40
C MET A 111 14.61 7.70 -16.45
N ILE A 112 13.89 8.22 -17.43
CA ILE A 112 13.47 9.62 -17.44
C ILE A 112 12.18 9.72 -16.61
N TYR A 113 12.15 10.62 -15.62
CA TYR A 113 10.94 10.89 -14.83
C TYR A 113 10.42 12.28 -15.17
N VAL A 114 9.16 12.35 -15.56
CA VAL A 114 8.46 13.57 -15.94
C VAL A 114 7.35 13.83 -14.90
N PHE A 115 7.33 15.02 -14.32
CA PHE A 115 6.41 15.41 -13.27
C PHE A 115 5.54 16.58 -13.76
N PRO A 116 4.42 16.31 -14.45
CA PRO A 116 3.57 17.35 -15.02
C PRO A 116 2.79 18.12 -13.95
N ASN A 117 2.58 19.41 -14.21
CA ASN A 117 1.66 20.22 -13.42
C ASN A 117 0.30 20.26 -14.13
N CYS A 118 -0.69 19.59 -13.57
CA CYS A 118 -2.04 19.48 -14.11
C CYS A 118 -3.11 20.10 -13.21
N GLY A 119 -2.73 20.89 -12.20
CA GLY A 119 -3.68 21.45 -11.25
C GLY A 119 -4.64 20.42 -10.64
N ASN A 120 -5.81 20.84 -10.22
CA ASN A 120 -6.82 19.95 -9.59
C ASN A 120 -7.76 19.35 -10.66
N SER A 121 -7.23 18.55 -11.56
CA SER A 121 -7.92 18.10 -12.78
C SER A 121 -8.36 16.64 -12.78
N TYR A 122 -7.89 15.83 -11.84
CA TYR A 122 -7.98 14.37 -11.92
C TYR A 122 -7.48 13.80 -13.25
N TYR A 123 -6.65 14.58 -13.95
CA TYR A 123 -6.04 14.21 -15.25
C TYR A 123 -7.08 13.87 -16.33
N CYS A 124 -8.31 14.37 -16.17
CA CYS A 124 -9.40 14.24 -17.13
C CYS A 124 -9.61 15.54 -17.92
N ASN A 125 -10.06 15.42 -19.15
CA ASN A 125 -10.73 16.53 -19.78
C ASN A 125 -12.02 16.84 -18.97
N TYR A 126 -12.42 18.09 -18.87
CA TYR A 126 -13.70 18.39 -18.25
C TYR A 126 -14.85 17.99 -19.18
N TYR A 127 -15.96 17.54 -18.64
CA TYR A 127 -17.12 17.07 -19.38
C TYR A 127 -17.63 18.09 -20.46
N ASN A 128 -17.43 19.37 -20.21
CA ASN A 128 -17.81 20.46 -21.11
C ASN A 128 -16.68 20.92 -22.03
N ASN A 129 -15.54 20.24 -22.03
CA ASN A 129 -14.33 20.55 -22.79
C ASN A 129 -13.71 21.94 -22.52
N GLU A 130 -14.07 22.61 -21.43
CA GLU A 130 -13.43 23.87 -21.06
C GLU A 130 -11.97 23.72 -20.64
N ARG A 131 -11.59 22.51 -20.18
CA ARG A 131 -10.26 22.16 -19.71
C ARG A 131 -9.89 20.77 -20.21
N LEU A 132 -8.84 20.66 -20.99
CA LEU A 132 -8.44 19.42 -21.65
C LEU A 132 -7.17 18.86 -21.03
N TYR A 133 -7.19 18.49 -19.75
CA TYR A 133 -6.00 18.04 -19.02
C TYR A 133 -5.51 16.65 -19.45
N MET A 134 -6.38 15.76 -19.86
CA MET A 134 -5.96 14.49 -20.47
C MET A 134 -5.22 14.76 -21.78
N ASP A 135 -5.77 15.62 -22.63
CA ASP A 135 -5.16 16.01 -23.90
C ASP A 135 -3.82 16.72 -23.69
N LEU A 136 -3.71 17.54 -22.63
CA LEU A 136 -2.45 18.16 -22.24
C LEU A 136 -1.32 17.14 -22.04
N ILE A 137 -1.61 16.00 -21.39
CA ILE A 137 -0.63 14.94 -21.19
C ILE A 137 -0.39 14.19 -22.51
N VAL A 138 -1.47 13.74 -23.14
CA VAL A 138 -1.43 12.78 -24.24
C VAL A 138 -1.02 13.42 -25.55
N LYS A 139 -1.53 14.64 -25.85
CA LYS A 139 -1.33 15.30 -27.15
C LYS A 139 -0.23 16.37 -27.12
N ASP A 140 0.00 17.00 -25.96
CA ASP A 140 1.01 18.07 -25.87
C ASP A 140 2.30 17.57 -25.20
N LEU A 141 2.22 16.99 -23.97
CA LEU A 141 3.40 16.68 -23.18
C LEU A 141 4.15 15.43 -23.68
N VAL A 142 3.46 14.32 -23.91
CA VAL A 142 4.11 13.07 -24.36
C VAL A 142 4.89 13.30 -25.66
N PRO A 143 4.32 13.90 -26.73
CA PRO A 143 5.08 14.21 -27.93
C PRO A 143 6.23 15.21 -27.70
N TYR A 144 6.04 16.19 -26.80
CA TYR A 144 7.10 17.13 -26.46
C TYR A 144 8.29 16.42 -25.82
N ILE A 145 8.05 15.51 -24.87
CA ILE A 145 9.10 14.73 -24.19
C ILE A 145 9.85 13.85 -25.21
N ASP A 146 9.13 13.11 -26.04
CA ASP A 146 9.74 12.24 -27.05
C ASP A 146 10.57 12.99 -28.09
N ASN A 147 10.19 14.22 -28.43
CA ASN A 147 10.91 15.04 -29.39
C ASN A 147 12.13 15.77 -28.81
N ASN A 148 12.15 16.05 -27.50
CA ASN A 148 13.19 16.88 -26.90
C ASN A 148 14.16 16.10 -26.00
N TYR A 149 13.84 14.85 -25.64
CA TYR A 149 14.67 14.01 -24.79
C TYR A 149 14.90 12.65 -25.43
N ARG A 150 15.97 11.97 -25.04
CA ARG A 150 16.32 10.65 -25.56
C ARG A 150 15.46 9.55 -24.93
N THR A 151 14.19 9.55 -25.26
CA THR A 151 13.25 8.52 -24.84
C THR A 151 13.29 7.31 -25.78
N ILE A 152 12.82 6.16 -25.30
CA ILE A 152 12.34 5.07 -26.15
C ILE A 152 10.86 5.38 -26.40
N PRO A 153 10.49 5.87 -27.60
CA PRO A 153 9.19 6.54 -27.81
C PRO A 153 8.06 5.56 -28.17
N ASP A 154 8.04 4.40 -27.52
CA ASP A 154 6.97 3.42 -27.67
C ASP A 154 6.17 3.26 -26.36
N ARG A 155 5.03 2.60 -26.44
CA ARG A 155 4.14 2.40 -25.30
C ARG A 155 4.71 1.43 -24.26
N GLU A 156 5.49 0.46 -24.70
CA GLU A 156 6.08 -0.59 -23.87
C GLU A 156 7.09 -0.02 -22.87
N HIS A 157 7.70 1.11 -23.21
CA HIS A 157 8.66 1.83 -22.38
C HIS A 157 8.09 3.13 -21.76
N ARG A 158 6.76 3.24 -21.70
CA ARG A 158 6.08 4.41 -21.12
C ARG A 158 5.13 4.00 -20.01
N ALA A 159 5.49 4.37 -18.77
CA ALA A 159 4.68 4.13 -17.58
C ALA A 159 4.06 5.43 -17.08
N VAL A 160 2.94 5.29 -16.38
CA VAL A 160 2.37 6.34 -15.57
C VAL A 160 2.20 5.86 -14.14
N MET A 161 2.64 6.66 -13.17
CA MET A 161 2.53 6.41 -11.74
C MET A 161 2.06 7.68 -11.07
N GLY A 162 1.26 7.57 -10.03
CA GLY A 162 0.80 8.74 -9.29
C GLY A 162 0.09 8.38 -8.00
N TYR A 163 -0.15 9.37 -7.15
CA TYR A 163 -0.76 9.16 -5.84
C TYR A 163 -1.99 10.04 -5.65
N SER A 164 -2.98 9.58 -4.89
CA SER A 164 -4.21 10.32 -4.61
C SER A 164 -4.96 10.68 -5.91
N MET A 165 -5.16 11.96 -6.18
CA MET A 165 -5.66 12.45 -7.47
C MET A 165 -4.78 11.95 -8.63
N GLY A 166 -3.45 11.95 -8.46
CA GLY A 166 -2.51 11.39 -9.44
C GLY A 166 -2.63 9.87 -9.57
N GLY A 167 -3.04 9.16 -8.51
CA GLY A 167 -3.38 7.75 -8.57
C GLY A 167 -4.58 7.51 -9.49
N PHE A 168 -5.62 8.33 -9.39
CA PHE A 168 -6.72 8.29 -10.36
C PHE A 168 -6.23 8.62 -11.77
N GLY A 169 -5.35 9.62 -11.92
CA GLY A 169 -4.71 9.95 -13.20
C GLY A 169 -3.91 8.78 -13.78
N ALA A 170 -3.15 8.09 -12.93
CA ALA A 170 -2.37 6.91 -13.34
C ALA A 170 -3.26 5.77 -13.83
N MET A 171 -4.47 5.67 -13.31
CA MET A 171 -5.48 4.73 -13.81
C MET A 171 -6.17 5.22 -15.09
N VAL A 172 -6.71 6.46 -15.10
CA VAL A 172 -7.58 6.92 -16.17
C VAL A 172 -6.84 7.21 -17.48
N LEU A 173 -5.57 7.64 -17.41
CA LEU A 173 -4.78 7.91 -18.60
C LEU A 173 -4.57 6.66 -19.47
N PRO A 174 -4.04 5.52 -18.93
CA PRO A 174 -3.92 4.29 -19.70
C PRO A 174 -5.28 3.67 -20.06
N LEU A 175 -6.27 3.78 -19.17
CA LEU A 175 -7.63 3.29 -19.41
C LEU A 175 -8.25 3.90 -20.67
N LYS A 176 -7.98 5.18 -20.93
CA LYS A 176 -8.48 5.91 -22.10
C LYS A 176 -7.51 5.94 -23.28
N ASN A 177 -6.24 5.64 -23.03
CA ASN A 177 -5.18 5.72 -24.02
C ASN A 177 -4.21 4.53 -23.90
N PRO A 178 -4.71 3.28 -24.02
CA PRO A 178 -3.87 2.09 -23.89
C PRO A 178 -2.82 1.96 -24.99
N ASP A 179 -2.98 2.66 -26.10
CA ASP A 179 -1.98 2.73 -27.17
C ASP A 179 -0.79 3.68 -26.87
N ILE A 180 -0.91 4.48 -25.79
CA ILE A 180 0.15 5.42 -25.38
C ILE A 180 0.89 4.91 -24.15
N PHE A 181 0.17 4.32 -23.17
CA PHE A 181 0.73 3.81 -21.93
C PHE A 181 0.49 2.32 -21.80
N SER A 182 1.52 1.56 -21.49
CA SER A 182 1.40 0.11 -21.24
C SER A 182 1.50 -0.27 -19.77
N ILE A 183 1.89 0.67 -18.89
CA ILE A 183 2.15 0.40 -17.47
C ILE A 183 1.50 1.49 -16.63
N SER A 184 0.74 1.05 -15.63
CA SER A 184 -0.05 1.89 -14.72
C SER A 184 0.21 1.55 -13.28
N VAL A 185 0.55 2.55 -12.45
CA VAL A 185 0.79 2.38 -11.01
C VAL A 185 -0.01 3.41 -10.21
N PRO A 186 -1.28 3.16 -9.94
CA PRO A 186 -2.10 3.96 -9.05
C PRO A 186 -1.74 3.72 -7.58
N LEU A 187 -1.30 4.76 -6.86
CA LEU A 187 -1.06 4.73 -5.42
C LEU A 187 -2.19 5.48 -4.70
N SER A 188 -2.84 4.83 -3.73
CA SER A 188 -3.94 5.42 -2.95
C SER A 188 -4.93 6.16 -3.85
N MET A 189 -5.42 5.50 -4.87
CA MET A 189 -6.20 6.10 -5.94
C MET A 189 -7.42 6.82 -5.39
N SER A 190 -7.51 8.12 -5.64
CA SER A 190 -8.62 8.97 -5.15
C SER A 190 -9.84 8.84 -6.05
N PHE A 191 -10.64 7.82 -5.78
CA PHE A 191 -11.98 7.68 -6.35
C PHE A 191 -12.94 7.12 -5.30
N ARG A 192 -14.20 6.97 -5.65
CA ARG A 192 -15.27 6.58 -4.72
C ARG A 192 -16.12 5.50 -5.35
N THR A 193 -16.81 4.73 -4.51
CA THR A 193 -17.97 3.94 -4.96
C THR A 193 -19.10 4.87 -5.36
N ASP A 194 -20.07 4.37 -6.12
CA ASP A 194 -21.26 5.15 -6.50
C ASP A 194 -21.99 5.68 -5.26
N GLU A 195 -22.15 4.86 -4.23
CA GLU A 195 -22.78 5.25 -2.97
C GLU A 195 -22.04 6.40 -2.28
N GLN A 196 -20.73 6.33 -2.22
CA GLN A 196 -19.91 7.42 -1.67
C GLN A 196 -20.05 8.71 -2.48
N TYR A 197 -20.10 8.65 -3.81
CA TYR A 197 -20.34 9.84 -4.64
C TYR A 197 -21.75 10.39 -4.46
N MET A 198 -22.77 9.53 -4.41
CA MET A 198 -24.17 9.95 -4.22
C MET A 198 -24.38 10.62 -2.88
N THR A 199 -23.65 10.21 -1.84
CA THR A 199 -23.76 10.73 -0.46
C THR A 199 -22.74 11.80 -0.10
N GLU A 200 -21.79 12.12 -1.00
CA GLU A 200 -20.79 13.17 -0.79
C GLU A 200 -21.47 14.52 -0.46
N SER A 201 -20.84 15.34 0.36
CA SER A 201 -21.34 16.69 0.65
C SER A 201 -21.52 17.49 -0.65
N GLN A 202 -22.56 18.37 -0.71
CA GLN A 202 -22.80 19.16 -1.91
C GLN A 202 -21.58 20.01 -2.30
N SER A 203 -20.93 20.63 -1.30
CA SER A 203 -19.74 21.43 -1.56
C SER A 203 -18.55 20.61 -2.00
N GLY A 204 -18.37 19.39 -1.47
CA GLY A 204 -17.34 18.46 -1.90
C GLY A 204 -17.54 18.05 -3.35
N TRP A 205 -18.75 17.60 -3.69
CA TRP A 205 -19.10 17.24 -5.06
C TRP A 205 -18.88 18.42 -6.03
N ASP A 206 -19.51 19.58 -5.78
CA ASP A 206 -19.47 20.71 -6.71
C ASP A 206 -18.07 21.27 -6.91
N ASN A 207 -17.24 21.28 -5.88
CA ASN A 207 -15.90 21.85 -5.96
C ASN A 207 -14.84 20.89 -6.52
N GLN A 208 -15.02 19.60 -6.39
CA GLN A 208 -14.02 18.60 -6.74
C GLN A 208 -14.43 17.78 -7.97
N TRP A 209 -15.58 17.13 -7.93
CA TRP A 209 -15.97 16.12 -8.91
C TRP A 209 -16.93 16.65 -9.99
N GLY A 210 -17.92 17.42 -9.61
CA GLY A 210 -18.97 17.90 -10.50
C GLY A 210 -18.45 18.79 -11.63
N LYS A 211 -17.37 19.54 -11.39
CA LYS A 211 -16.70 20.35 -12.43
C LYS A 211 -16.09 19.48 -13.53
N ILE A 212 -15.61 18.32 -13.16
CA ILE A 212 -14.90 17.42 -14.06
C ILE A 212 -15.88 16.50 -14.77
N PHE A 213 -16.75 15.85 -14.00
CA PHE A 213 -17.64 14.82 -14.51
C PHE A 213 -19.03 15.31 -14.92
N GLY A 214 -19.36 16.57 -14.63
CA GLY A 214 -20.72 17.10 -14.75
C GLY A 214 -21.56 16.82 -13.51
N GLY A 215 -22.83 17.27 -13.51
CA GLY A 215 -23.71 17.11 -12.36
C GLY A 215 -23.44 18.09 -11.22
N THR A 216 -22.80 19.24 -11.46
CA THR A 216 -22.70 20.33 -10.49
C THR A 216 -24.11 20.79 -10.08
N GLY A 217 -24.35 20.88 -8.77
CA GLY A 217 -25.67 21.17 -8.21
C GLY A 217 -26.56 19.94 -8.02
N GLU A 218 -26.20 18.79 -8.59
CA GLU A 218 -26.95 17.54 -8.47
C GLU A 218 -26.66 16.79 -7.17
N SER A 219 -27.57 15.91 -6.78
CA SER A 219 -27.46 15.02 -5.63
C SER A 219 -27.87 13.59 -6.01
N GLY A 220 -27.47 12.62 -5.19
CA GLY A 220 -27.79 11.21 -5.43
C GLY A 220 -27.39 10.75 -6.83
N GLU A 221 -28.25 10.00 -7.49
CA GLU A 221 -27.99 9.41 -8.82
C GLU A 221 -27.71 10.47 -9.91
N GLY A 222 -28.16 11.71 -9.76
CA GLY A 222 -27.87 12.79 -10.70
C GLY A 222 -26.38 13.12 -10.86
N ARG A 223 -25.55 12.70 -9.92
CA ARG A 223 -24.08 12.80 -9.96
C ARG A 223 -23.42 11.75 -10.84
N LEU A 224 -24.07 10.63 -11.07
CA LEU A 224 -23.56 9.51 -11.85
C LEU A 224 -23.81 9.70 -13.35
N THR A 225 -23.28 10.78 -13.89
CA THR A 225 -23.43 11.14 -15.31
C THR A 225 -22.79 10.11 -16.24
N ASP A 226 -23.17 10.08 -17.52
CA ASP A 226 -22.53 9.22 -18.51
C ASP A 226 -21.03 9.53 -18.65
N TYR A 227 -20.66 10.81 -18.47
CA TYR A 227 -19.25 11.20 -18.49
C TYR A 227 -18.49 10.65 -17.28
N TYR A 228 -19.07 10.68 -16.09
CA TYR A 228 -18.54 10.01 -14.92
C TYR A 228 -18.33 8.52 -15.17
N LYS A 229 -19.38 7.81 -15.60
CA LYS A 229 -19.34 6.37 -15.89
C LYS A 229 -18.26 6.01 -16.91
N ALA A 230 -18.07 6.85 -17.91
CA ALA A 230 -17.03 6.66 -18.92
C ALA A 230 -15.60 6.77 -18.37
N HIS A 231 -15.39 7.35 -17.17
CA HIS A 231 -14.08 7.52 -16.55
C HIS A 231 -13.93 6.78 -15.22
N CYS A 232 -15.01 6.20 -14.68
CA CYS A 232 -14.99 5.44 -13.45
C CYS A 232 -14.52 4.01 -13.70
N PRO A 233 -13.53 3.49 -12.95
CA PRO A 233 -12.99 2.16 -13.17
C PRO A 233 -14.03 1.05 -13.05
N PHE A 234 -15.00 1.14 -12.14
CA PHE A 234 -16.06 0.14 -11.98
C PHE A 234 -16.89 -0.09 -13.24
N TYR A 235 -17.08 0.94 -14.07
CA TYR A 235 -17.80 0.84 -15.33
C TYR A 235 -16.92 0.51 -16.53
N GLN A 236 -15.60 0.58 -16.36
CA GLN A 236 -14.68 0.37 -17.47
C GLN A 236 -13.99 -1.00 -17.40
N PHE A 237 -13.65 -1.49 -16.21
CA PHE A 237 -13.12 -2.84 -16.04
C PHE A 237 -14.26 -3.85 -16.02
N ILE A 238 -14.84 -4.06 -17.18
CA ILE A 238 -15.94 -5.01 -17.46
C ILE A 238 -15.48 -6.03 -18.50
N PRO A 239 -16.11 -7.20 -18.61
CA PRO A 239 -15.68 -8.25 -19.54
C PRO A 239 -15.56 -7.79 -21.00
N GLU A 240 -16.41 -6.87 -21.44
CA GLU A 240 -16.42 -6.33 -22.80
C GLU A 240 -15.17 -5.54 -23.15
N ASN A 241 -14.49 -4.96 -22.17
CA ASN A 241 -13.29 -4.15 -22.37
C ASN A 241 -11.99 -4.93 -22.07
N GLN A 242 -12.08 -6.22 -21.72
CA GLN A 242 -10.93 -6.98 -21.25
C GLN A 242 -9.80 -7.07 -22.26
N GLU A 243 -10.10 -7.29 -23.55
CA GLU A 243 -9.09 -7.36 -24.61
C GLU A 243 -8.28 -6.08 -24.71
N GLU A 244 -8.94 -4.92 -24.61
CA GLU A 244 -8.29 -3.61 -24.71
C GLU A 244 -7.47 -3.26 -23.46
N LEU A 245 -8.08 -3.44 -22.28
CA LEU A 245 -7.47 -3.04 -21.02
C LEU A 245 -6.39 -4.02 -20.53
N SER A 246 -6.38 -5.27 -21.01
CA SER A 246 -5.30 -6.23 -20.75
C SER A 246 -4.00 -5.90 -21.50
N LYS A 247 -4.03 -4.97 -22.43
CA LYS A 247 -2.82 -4.40 -23.04
C LYS A 247 -2.00 -3.58 -22.05
N VAL A 248 -2.61 -3.10 -20.95
CA VAL A 248 -1.96 -2.35 -19.89
C VAL A 248 -1.65 -3.28 -18.71
N LYS A 249 -0.46 -3.14 -18.14
CA LYS A 249 -0.10 -3.82 -16.89
C LYS A 249 -0.40 -2.90 -15.71
N TRP A 250 -1.14 -3.44 -14.75
CA TRP A 250 -1.72 -2.69 -13.64
C TRP A 250 -1.10 -3.09 -12.32
N PHE A 251 -0.66 -2.12 -11.51
CA PHE A 251 -0.25 -2.33 -10.14
C PHE A 251 -0.87 -1.28 -9.22
N PHE A 252 -1.86 -1.66 -8.48
CA PHE A 252 -2.54 -0.82 -7.51
C PHE A 252 -1.93 -0.99 -6.12
N HIS A 253 -1.79 0.11 -5.38
CA HIS A 253 -1.24 0.08 -4.03
C HIS A 253 -1.99 1.07 -3.14
N CYS A 254 -2.48 0.62 -1.96
CA CYS A 254 -3.24 1.44 -1.03
C CYS A 254 -2.83 1.15 0.42
N GLY A 255 -2.96 2.14 1.31
CA GLY A 255 -2.75 1.96 2.74
C GLY A 255 -4.02 1.49 3.45
N ASP A 256 -3.86 0.72 4.52
CA ASP A 256 -5.01 0.25 5.31
C ASP A 256 -5.63 1.35 6.19
N ASP A 257 -4.90 2.42 6.48
CA ASP A 257 -5.39 3.60 7.20
C ASP A 257 -6.00 4.68 6.27
N GLU A 258 -6.27 4.36 5.00
CA GLU A 258 -6.75 5.31 3.96
C GLU A 258 -8.24 5.70 4.08
N GLU A 259 -8.84 5.53 5.24
CA GLU A 259 -10.24 5.86 5.48
C GLU A 259 -11.21 5.31 4.42
N GLN A 260 -11.81 6.20 3.60
CA GLN A 260 -12.80 5.82 2.60
C GLN A 260 -12.19 5.35 1.27
N LEU A 261 -10.92 5.67 1.01
CA LEU A 261 -10.29 5.34 -0.28
C LEU A 261 -10.04 3.85 -0.44
N LEU A 262 -9.61 3.18 0.63
CA LEU A 262 -9.33 1.77 0.56
C LEU A 262 -10.57 0.94 0.18
N ILE A 263 -11.77 1.30 0.68
CA ILE A 263 -13.02 0.61 0.31
C ILE A 263 -13.21 0.57 -1.21
N ALA A 264 -13.06 1.70 -1.88
CA ALA A 264 -13.22 1.74 -3.34
C ALA A 264 -12.10 0.99 -4.07
N ASN A 265 -10.84 1.14 -3.61
CA ASN A 265 -9.69 0.47 -4.23
C ASN A 265 -9.77 -1.05 -4.08
N ASP A 266 -10.15 -1.55 -2.91
CA ASP A 266 -10.25 -2.98 -2.64
C ASP A 266 -11.49 -3.60 -3.33
N ASN A 267 -12.63 -2.89 -3.36
CA ASN A 267 -13.78 -3.31 -4.16
C ASN A 267 -13.44 -3.40 -5.66
N LEU A 268 -12.59 -2.52 -6.16
CA LEU A 268 -12.10 -2.61 -7.53
C LEU A 268 -11.21 -3.85 -7.72
N HIS A 269 -10.33 -4.17 -6.78
CA HIS A 269 -9.55 -5.40 -6.80
C HIS A 269 -10.46 -6.64 -6.89
N VAL A 270 -11.51 -6.71 -6.05
CA VAL A 270 -12.51 -7.79 -6.12
C VAL A 270 -13.12 -7.89 -7.51
N GLN A 271 -13.54 -6.76 -8.10
CA GLN A 271 -14.13 -6.76 -9.44
C GLN A 271 -13.13 -7.21 -10.52
N LEU A 272 -11.88 -6.75 -10.45
CA LEU A 272 -10.82 -7.15 -11.38
C LEU A 272 -10.58 -8.66 -11.33
N ARG A 273 -10.52 -9.23 -10.12
CA ARG A 273 -10.40 -10.67 -9.89
C ARG A 273 -11.60 -11.43 -10.48
N ASP A 274 -12.81 -10.94 -10.22
CA ASP A 274 -14.05 -11.56 -10.70
C ASP A 274 -14.13 -11.66 -12.22
N TYR A 275 -13.61 -10.65 -12.91
CA TYR A 275 -13.61 -10.58 -14.37
C TYR A 275 -12.33 -11.09 -15.01
N GLY A 276 -11.38 -11.60 -14.20
CA GLY A 276 -10.14 -12.22 -14.70
C GLY A 276 -9.14 -11.23 -15.29
N TYR A 277 -9.12 -9.98 -14.81
CA TYR A 277 -8.08 -9.02 -15.16
C TYR A 277 -6.78 -9.32 -14.42
N GLU A 278 -5.69 -9.50 -15.14
CA GLU A 278 -4.36 -9.60 -14.54
C GLU A 278 -3.93 -8.26 -13.94
N HIS A 279 -3.61 -8.24 -12.67
CA HIS A 279 -3.11 -7.05 -11.98
C HIS A 279 -2.37 -7.43 -10.70
N GLU A 280 -1.53 -6.53 -10.24
CA GLU A 280 -0.92 -6.55 -8.92
C GLU A 280 -1.73 -5.65 -7.98
N PHE A 281 -1.97 -6.08 -6.76
CA PHE A 281 -2.64 -5.27 -5.74
C PHE A 281 -1.96 -5.42 -4.38
N ARG A 282 -1.71 -4.32 -3.70
CA ARG A 282 -1.10 -4.32 -2.36
C ARG A 282 -1.88 -3.45 -1.40
N ILE A 283 -2.05 -3.97 -0.19
CA ILE A 283 -2.48 -3.20 0.97
C ILE A 283 -1.37 -3.30 2.00
N SER A 284 -0.80 -2.15 2.40
CA SER A 284 0.28 -2.08 3.38
C SER A 284 -0.09 -1.13 4.52
N ASN A 285 0.60 -1.28 5.67
CA ASN A 285 0.40 -0.41 6.81
C ASN A 285 0.68 1.05 6.46
N GLY A 286 -0.29 1.92 6.68
CA GLY A 286 -0.15 3.37 6.54
C GLY A 286 -1.35 4.04 5.88
N GLY A 287 -1.33 5.36 5.98
CA GLY A 287 -2.42 6.23 5.51
C GLY A 287 -1.98 7.16 4.38
N HIS A 288 -2.85 8.10 4.06
CA HIS A 288 -2.75 9.03 2.95
C HIS A 288 -1.59 10.03 3.10
N SER A 289 -0.36 9.60 2.83
CA SER A 289 0.83 10.42 3.07
C SER A 289 1.95 10.21 2.07
N GLY A 290 2.76 11.27 1.87
CA GLY A 290 3.94 11.19 1.00
C GLY A 290 4.97 10.15 1.43
N SER A 291 5.13 9.91 2.75
CA SER A 291 6.02 8.86 3.27
C SER A 291 5.56 7.47 2.87
N TYR A 292 4.25 7.22 2.94
CA TYR A 292 3.65 5.98 2.50
C TYR A 292 3.90 5.73 1.01
N TRP A 293 3.56 6.67 0.15
CA TRP A 293 3.72 6.54 -1.31
C TRP A 293 5.17 6.35 -1.73
N ARG A 294 6.11 7.07 -1.09
CA ARG A 294 7.55 6.86 -1.33
C ARG A 294 8.05 5.52 -0.83
N SER A 295 7.42 4.94 0.19
CA SER A 295 7.73 3.57 0.60
C SER A 295 7.24 2.56 -0.44
N ALA A 296 6.01 2.72 -0.96
CA ALA A 296 5.46 1.90 -2.03
C ALA A 296 6.32 1.95 -3.31
N ALA A 297 6.97 3.09 -3.59
CA ALA A 297 7.87 3.24 -4.73
C ALA A 297 9.05 2.26 -4.73
N LYS A 298 9.47 1.78 -3.56
CA LYS A 298 10.57 0.80 -3.44
C LYS A 298 10.23 -0.55 -4.07
N GLU A 299 8.95 -0.86 -4.21
CA GLU A 299 8.46 -2.03 -4.91
C GLU A 299 8.01 -1.70 -6.32
N THR A 300 7.23 -0.63 -6.46
CA THR A 300 6.54 -0.34 -7.72
C THR A 300 7.47 0.15 -8.82
N LEU A 301 8.55 0.88 -8.50
CA LEU A 301 9.54 1.27 -9.53
C LEU A 301 10.35 0.08 -10.06
N PRO A 302 10.86 -0.86 -9.23
CA PRO A 302 11.44 -2.12 -9.73
C PRO A 302 10.45 -2.95 -10.55
N TRP A 303 9.16 -2.96 -10.18
CA TRP A 303 8.14 -3.64 -10.97
C TRP A 303 7.94 -2.99 -12.34
N ILE A 304 7.87 -1.65 -12.42
CA ILE A 304 7.83 -0.93 -13.71
C ILE A 304 9.01 -1.36 -14.60
N GLN A 305 10.22 -1.36 -14.06
CA GLN A 305 11.41 -1.80 -14.79
C GLN A 305 11.31 -3.25 -15.23
N HIS A 306 10.84 -4.14 -14.36
CA HIS A 306 10.64 -5.56 -14.68
C HIS A 306 9.71 -5.76 -15.87
N VAL A 307 8.58 -5.04 -15.88
CA VAL A 307 7.62 -5.07 -16.99
C VAL A 307 8.24 -4.52 -18.28
N MET A 308 8.92 -3.37 -18.22
CA MET A 308 9.57 -2.75 -19.38
C MET A 308 10.66 -3.63 -19.99
N ASN A 309 11.34 -4.45 -19.18
CA ASN A 309 12.36 -5.38 -19.63
C ASN A 309 11.77 -6.67 -20.23
N GLY A 310 10.45 -6.83 -20.25
CA GLY A 310 9.80 -8.05 -20.74
C GLY A 310 10.14 -9.29 -19.92
N SER A 311 10.53 -9.11 -18.65
CA SER A 311 10.84 -10.20 -17.72
C SER A 311 9.55 -10.94 -17.34
N GLY A 312 9.58 -12.26 -17.18
CA GLY A 312 8.39 -13.10 -16.91
C GLY A 312 7.53 -12.67 -15.72
N ALA A 313 6.91 -13.59 -15.02
CA ALA A 313 6.07 -13.26 -13.86
C ALA A 313 6.84 -12.46 -12.79
N TRP A 314 6.20 -11.47 -12.20
CA TRP A 314 6.75 -10.72 -11.08
C TRP A 314 6.65 -11.55 -9.81
N THR A 315 7.79 -11.83 -9.21
CA THR A 315 7.84 -12.48 -7.90
C THR A 315 8.56 -11.58 -6.92
N ARG A 316 7.84 -11.07 -5.94
CA ARG A 316 8.44 -10.31 -4.85
C ARG A 316 8.65 -11.21 -3.65
N SER A 317 9.82 -11.13 -3.04
CA SER A 317 10.01 -11.65 -1.70
C SER A 317 9.28 -10.76 -0.68
N MET A 318 8.37 -11.32 0.10
CA MET A 318 7.72 -10.64 1.23
C MET A 318 8.70 -10.33 2.37
N GLY A 319 9.95 -10.73 2.25
CA GLY A 319 11.01 -10.57 3.22
C GLY A 319 11.80 -11.85 3.46
N THR A 320 12.79 -11.77 4.33
CA THR A 320 13.60 -12.92 4.74
C THR A 320 13.02 -13.53 6.01
N LEU A 321 12.79 -14.84 6.00
CA LEU A 321 12.35 -15.57 7.17
C LEU A 321 13.48 -15.63 8.23
N SER A 322 13.12 -15.33 9.47
CA SER A 322 13.99 -15.43 10.63
C SER A 322 13.51 -16.58 11.53
N LEU A 323 13.71 -17.82 11.08
CA LEU A 323 13.27 -19.01 11.81
C LEU A 323 14.13 -19.27 13.05
N LYS A 324 13.47 -19.70 14.13
CA LYS A 324 14.10 -20.28 15.32
C LYS A 324 13.50 -21.64 15.59
N SER A 325 14.26 -22.51 16.27
CA SER A 325 13.73 -23.80 16.70
C SER A 325 12.57 -23.63 17.64
N SER A 326 11.51 -24.42 17.47
CA SER A 326 10.40 -24.51 18.40
C SER A 326 10.74 -25.41 19.58
N ASP A 327 10.04 -25.23 20.71
CA ASP A 327 10.11 -26.08 21.89
C ASP A 327 9.01 -27.17 21.90
N LEU A 328 8.45 -27.49 20.71
CA LEU A 328 7.39 -28.48 20.56
C LEU A 328 7.93 -29.90 20.55
N ASN A 329 7.38 -30.76 21.43
CA ASN A 329 7.68 -32.19 21.47
C ASN A 329 6.96 -32.93 20.32
N GLU A 330 7.38 -34.18 20.07
CA GLU A 330 6.78 -35.03 19.03
C GLU A 330 5.30 -35.34 19.27
N ASP A 331 4.84 -35.31 20.54
CA ASP A 331 3.45 -35.52 20.92
C ASP A 331 2.59 -34.24 20.89
N GLY A 332 3.12 -33.14 20.37
CA GLY A 332 2.43 -31.85 20.30
C GLY A 332 2.41 -31.07 21.62
N THR A 333 3.19 -31.49 22.62
CA THR A 333 3.31 -30.78 23.89
C THR A 333 4.56 -29.89 23.91
N PHE A 334 4.52 -28.83 24.71
CA PHE A 334 5.68 -27.94 24.88
C PHE A 334 6.72 -28.55 25.85
N SER A 335 7.97 -28.18 25.63
CA SER A 335 9.01 -28.42 26.61
C SER A 335 8.66 -27.68 27.92
N SER A 336 9.10 -28.23 29.06
CA SER A 336 8.77 -27.74 30.38
C SER A 336 9.09 -26.26 30.64
N LYS A 337 10.01 -25.67 29.86
CA LYS A 337 10.43 -24.28 30.05
C LYS A 337 9.40 -23.28 29.52
N ALA A 338 8.88 -23.49 28.30
CA ALA A 338 7.85 -22.61 27.71
C ALA A 338 6.55 -22.68 28.54
N TYR A 339 6.23 -23.83 29.06
CA TYR A 339 5.05 -24.05 29.92
C TYR A 339 5.12 -23.26 31.23
N ASN A 340 6.22 -23.35 31.97
CA ASN A 340 6.37 -22.65 33.24
C ASN A 340 6.31 -21.14 33.10
N GLU A 341 6.88 -20.60 32.06
CA GLU A 341 6.83 -19.15 31.74
C GLU A 341 5.41 -18.68 31.41
N ALA A 342 4.60 -19.49 30.75
CA ALA A 342 3.21 -19.16 30.44
C ALA A 342 2.27 -19.28 31.64
N GLU A 343 2.49 -20.25 32.51
CA GLU A 343 1.72 -20.44 33.74
C GLU A 343 1.91 -19.30 34.75
N GLU A 344 3.13 -18.78 34.86
CA GLU A 344 3.47 -17.60 35.67
C GLU A 344 2.81 -16.30 35.16
N LYS A 345 2.37 -16.26 33.87
CA LYS A 345 1.82 -15.09 33.19
C LYS A 345 0.33 -15.19 32.86
N ASP A 346 -0.47 -15.75 33.75
CA ASP A 346 -1.94 -15.87 33.63
C ASP A 346 -2.44 -16.83 32.54
N GLY A 347 -1.59 -17.70 31.98
CA GLY A 347 -1.99 -18.71 31.00
C GLY A 347 -2.50 -18.15 29.69
N LEU A 348 -1.92 -17.06 29.21
CA LEU A 348 -2.25 -16.48 27.91
C LEU A 348 -1.83 -17.40 26.78
N ALA A 349 -2.71 -17.58 25.78
CA ALA A 349 -2.45 -18.49 24.66
C ALA A 349 -2.75 -17.84 23.31
N THR A 350 -2.01 -18.26 22.29
CA THR A 350 -2.37 -18.14 20.87
C THR A 350 -2.80 -19.52 20.39
N PHE A 351 -4.05 -19.67 20.04
CA PHE A 351 -4.56 -20.89 19.40
C PHE A 351 -4.23 -20.78 17.90
N LEU A 352 -3.26 -21.58 17.46
CA LEU A 352 -2.86 -21.68 16.05
C LEU A 352 -3.75 -22.74 15.37
N VAL A 353 -4.80 -22.31 14.70
CA VAL A 353 -5.80 -23.18 14.08
C VAL A 353 -5.44 -23.42 12.63
N HIS A 354 -5.22 -24.68 12.27
CA HIS A 354 -4.84 -25.10 10.94
C HIS A 354 -5.50 -26.42 10.57
N LYS A 355 -5.37 -26.84 9.32
CA LYS A 355 -5.83 -28.13 8.83
C LYS A 355 -4.77 -28.75 7.93
N GLY A 356 -4.24 -29.89 8.32
CA GLY A 356 -3.32 -30.68 7.53
C GLY A 356 -1.95 -30.05 7.26
N LEU A 357 -1.53 -29.01 8.01
CA LEU A 357 -0.15 -28.51 7.88
C LEU A 357 0.87 -29.57 8.33
N SER A 358 2.01 -29.62 7.67
CA SER A 358 3.09 -30.51 8.09
C SER A 358 3.62 -30.15 9.48
N LYS A 359 4.17 -31.14 10.20
CA LYS A 359 4.79 -30.88 11.51
C LYS A 359 5.89 -29.81 11.40
N GLU A 360 6.68 -29.85 10.33
CA GLU A 360 7.75 -28.87 10.08
C GLU A 360 7.21 -27.47 9.92
N THR A 361 6.14 -27.29 9.13
CA THR A 361 5.46 -26.01 8.97
C THR A 361 4.91 -25.47 10.27
N VAL A 362 4.26 -26.34 11.06
CA VAL A 362 3.74 -25.96 12.40
C VAL A 362 4.87 -25.55 13.33
N ASP A 363 5.97 -26.29 13.36
CA ASP A 363 7.16 -25.96 14.16
C ASP A 363 7.74 -24.59 13.76
N ASN A 364 7.81 -24.31 12.46
CA ASN A 364 8.24 -23.02 11.94
C ASN A 364 7.30 -21.89 12.34
N CYS A 365 5.99 -22.08 12.25
CA CYS A 365 4.97 -21.12 12.74
C CYS A 365 5.16 -20.82 14.22
N ILE A 366 5.31 -21.85 15.06
CA ILE A 366 5.54 -21.68 16.50
C ILE A 366 6.86 -20.93 16.75
N GLY A 367 7.92 -21.25 16.01
CA GLY A 367 9.20 -20.56 16.08
C GLY A 367 9.07 -19.05 15.80
N LEU A 368 8.30 -18.67 14.80
CA LEU A 368 8.00 -17.27 14.46
C LEU A 368 7.16 -16.57 15.55
N LEU A 369 6.10 -17.22 16.00
CA LEU A 369 5.18 -16.69 17.00
C LEU A 369 5.85 -16.49 18.36
N THR A 370 6.76 -17.38 18.76
CA THR A 370 7.52 -17.24 20.01
C THR A 370 8.55 -16.12 19.99
N GLN A 371 8.98 -15.66 18.81
CA GLN A 371 9.89 -14.51 18.68
C GLN A 371 9.20 -13.16 18.98
N ALA A 372 7.89 -13.09 18.90
CA ALA A 372 7.11 -11.89 19.19
C ALA A 372 7.20 -11.44 20.64
N GLY A 373 7.64 -12.32 21.52
CA GLY A 373 7.59 -12.08 22.94
C GLY A 373 8.74 -11.26 23.49
N SER A 374 8.42 -10.14 24.12
CA SER A 374 9.26 -9.61 25.19
C SER A 374 8.43 -9.11 26.39
N ILE A 375 7.16 -8.81 26.22
CA ILE A 375 6.31 -8.28 27.30
C ILE A 375 5.15 -9.23 27.62
N PHE A 376 4.59 -9.92 26.61
CA PHE A 376 3.50 -10.88 26.77
C PHE A 376 3.88 -12.17 26.07
N GLN A 377 4.38 -13.13 26.82
CA GLN A 377 4.65 -14.47 26.28
C GLN A 377 3.32 -15.23 26.22
N TYR A 378 2.87 -15.49 25.00
CA TYR A 378 1.75 -16.38 24.75
C TYR A 378 2.28 -17.81 24.60
N MET A 379 1.56 -18.75 25.17
CA MET A 379 1.72 -20.16 24.85
C MET A 379 1.11 -20.40 23.47
N ILE A 380 1.86 -20.97 22.54
CA ILE A 380 1.34 -21.28 21.20
C ILE A 380 0.76 -22.70 21.23
N LEU A 381 -0.53 -22.82 20.93
CA LEU A 381 -1.30 -24.06 21.02
C LEU A 381 -1.78 -24.45 19.60
N PRO A 382 -1.08 -25.35 18.89
CA PRO A 382 -1.51 -25.79 17.58
C PRO A 382 -2.77 -26.64 17.66
N CYS A 383 -3.75 -26.33 16.82
CA CYS A 383 -5.04 -26.98 16.72
C CYS A 383 -5.24 -27.50 15.30
N ASP A 384 -4.87 -28.74 15.05
CA ASP A 384 -5.07 -29.40 13.76
C ASP A 384 -6.50 -29.95 13.65
N LEU A 385 -7.31 -29.33 12.81
CA LEU A 385 -8.72 -29.69 12.66
C LEU A 385 -8.94 -31.00 11.89
N GLU A 386 -7.91 -31.60 11.29
CA GLU A 386 -7.98 -32.98 10.79
C GLU A 386 -7.99 -34.00 11.94
N GLN A 387 -7.45 -33.65 13.10
CA GLN A 387 -7.33 -34.57 14.22
C GLN A 387 -8.51 -34.45 15.20
N LYS A 388 -8.93 -33.21 15.51
CA LYS A 388 -10.00 -32.91 16.49
C LYS A 388 -10.70 -31.60 16.10
N SER A 389 -11.95 -31.45 16.51
CA SER A 389 -12.64 -30.17 16.42
C SER A 389 -11.95 -29.10 17.28
N LEU A 390 -12.18 -27.84 16.97
CA LEU A 390 -11.60 -26.73 17.74
C LEU A 390 -12.06 -26.77 19.21
N GLU A 391 -13.32 -27.11 19.48
CA GLU A 391 -13.84 -27.25 20.85
C GLU A 391 -13.13 -28.37 21.62
N GLU A 392 -12.85 -29.51 20.98
CA GLU A 392 -12.11 -30.61 21.58
C GLU A 392 -10.66 -30.21 21.90
N TRP A 393 -9.99 -29.49 20.98
CA TRP A 393 -8.66 -28.93 21.21
C TRP A 393 -8.66 -27.95 22.41
N MET A 394 -9.59 -27.03 22.44
CA MET A 394 -9.71 -26.06 23.52
C MET A 394 -9.96 -26.77 24.87
N THR A 395 -10.80 -27.78 24.89
CA THR A 395 -11.06 -28.60 26.09
C THR A 395 -9.80 -29.34 26.54
N PHE A 396 -9.07 -29.95 25.61
CA PHE A 396 -7.80 -30.62 25.85
C PHE A 396 -6.76 -29.66 26.47
N TYR A 397 -6.55 -28.51 25.87
CA TYR A 397 -5.57 -27.55 26.34
C TYR A 397 -5.96 -26.89 27.67
N LYS A 398 -7.24 -26.60 27.90
CA LYS A 398 -7.75 -26.13 29.20
C LYS A 398 -7.47 -27.11 30.32
N ALA A 399 -7.70 -28.42 30.07
CA ALA A 399 -7.46 -29.46 31.06
C ALA A 399 -5.96 -29.66 31.35
N ARG A 400 -5.10 -29.53 30.36
CA ARG A 400 -3.66 -29.82 30.45
C ARG A 400 -2.83 -28.65 30.97
N TYR A 401 -3.13 -27.42 30.52
CA TYR A 401 -2.28 -26.25 30.73
C TYR A 401 -2.95 -25.11 31.50
N GLN A 402 -4.07 -25.38 32.15
CA GLN A 402 -4.85 -24.36 32.89
C GLN A 402 -5.12 -23.08 32.07
N VAL A 403 -5.08 -23.16 30.72
CA VAL A 403 -5.43 -22.11 29.82
C VAL A 403 -6.88 -21.73 30.03
N GLY A 404 -7.21 -20.47 30.17
CA GLY A 404 -8.60 -20.03 30.17
C GLY A 404 -9.07 -19.27 31.39
N LYS A 405 -8.20 -18.97 32.39
CA LYS A 405 -8.54 -17.96 33.40
C LYS A 405 -8.84 -16.59 32.77
N THR A 406 -8.33 -16.37 31.55
CA THR A 406 -8.46 -15.13 30.83
C THR A 406 -8.53 -15.37 29.30
N MET A 407 -9.49 -16.21 28.86
CA MET A 407 -9.70 -16.45 27.41
C MET A 407 -9.88 -15.16 26.62
N GLU A 408 -10.50 -14.15 27.22
CA GLU A 408 -10.66 -12.82 26.59
C GLU A 408 -9.33 -12.14 26.26
N LYS A 409 -8.23 -12.49 26.96
CA LYS A 409 -6.89 -11.95 26.69
C LYS A 409 -6.07 -12.87 25.77
N SER A 410 -6.52 -14.10 25.58
CA SER A 410 -5.94 -15.02 24.61
C SER A 410 -6.31 -14.59 23.19
N GLN A 411 -5.56 -15.06 22.22
CA GLN A 411 -5.75 -14.74 20.81
C GLN A 411 -5.89 -16.01 19.98
N VAL A 412 -6.49 -15.89 18.82
CA VAL A 412 -6.66 -16.98 17.88
C VAL A 412 -6.11 -16.59 16.52
N MET A 413 -5.37 -17.50 15.91
CA MET A 413 -4.88 -17.38 14.55
C MET A 413 -5.52 -18.47 13.70
N ALA A 414 -6.25 -18.08 12.66
CA ALA A 414 -6.85 -18.97 11.69
C ALA A 414 -6.07 -18.93 10.38
N ILE A 415 -5.85 -20.10 9.79
CA ILE A 415 -5.14 -20.27 8.52
C ILE A 415 -6.05 -20.97 7.51
N GLY A 416 -6.25 -20.34 6.34
CA GLY A 416 -7.00 -20.90 5.24
C GLY A 416 -8.45 -21.23 5.62
N GLU A 417 -8.90 -22.42 5.26
CA GLU A 417 -10.29 -22.88 5.47
C GLU A 417 -10.75 -22.95 6.95
N THR A 418 -9.82 -22.77 7.90
CA THR A 418 -10.17 -22.82 9.32
C THR A 418 -10.79 -21.55 9.86
N GLY A 419 -10.86 -20.50 9.08
CA GLY A 419 -11.47 -19.23 9.48
C GLY A 419 -12.90 -19.39 9.98
N LYS A 420 -13.74 -20.11 9.24
CA LYS A 420 -15.13 -20.40 9.63
C LYS A 420 -15.26 -21.18 10.95
N ASP A 421 -14.35 -22.13 11.21
CA ASP A 421 -14.36 -22.87 12.48
C ASP A 421 -14.03 -21.94 13.65
N VAL A 422 -13.05 -21.04 13.47
CA VAL A 422 -12.71 -20.02 14.47
C VAL A 422 -13.89 -19.08 14.71
N TRP A 423 -14.67 -18.79 13.68
CA TRP A 423 -15.85 -17.92 13.83
C TRP A 423 -16.94 -18.52 14.70
N THR A 424 -17.06 -19.84 14.78
CA THR A 424 -18.01 -20.51 15.68
C THR A 424 -17.74 -20.25 17.17
N VAL A 425 -16.49 -19.95 17.52
CA VAL A 425 -16.03 -19.68 18.91
C VAL A 425 -15.59 -18.22 19.12
N LYS A 426 -15.95 -17.33 18.20
CA LYS A 426 -15.52 -15.91 18.20
C LYS A 426 -15.79 -15.19 19.53
N ASP A 427 -16.83 -15.53 20.24
CA ASP A 427 -17.22 -14.87 21.49
C ASP A 427 -16.25 -15.15 22.65
N LEU A 428 -15.36 -16.11 22.48
CA LEU A 428 -14.32 -16.44 23.46
C LEU A 428 -13.08 -15.57 23.34
N PHE A 429 -12.88 -14.90 22.19
CA PHE A 429 -11.67 -14.16 21.87
C PHE A 429 -11.97 -12.68 21.63
N LYS A 430 -10.94 -11.85 21.83
CA LYS A 430 -10.95 -10.44 21.44
C LYS A 430 -9.88 -10.08 20.41
N LYS A 431 -8.97 -11.00 20.11
CA LYS A 431 -7.88 -10.79 19.15
C LYS A 431 -7.84 -11.92 18.13
N PHE A 432 -7.97 -11.55 16.87
CA PHE A 432 -8.04 -12.45 15.74
C PHE A 432 -6.92 -12.16 14.76
N TYR A 433 -6.19 -13.20 14.34
CA TYR A 433 -5.21 -13.17 13.28
C TYR A 433 -5.69 -14.11 12.18
N LEU A 434 -6.07 -13.55 11.05
CA LEU A 434 -6.79 -14.24 9.97
C LEU A 434 -5.87 -14.23 8.75
N ILE A 435 -5.23 -15.37 8.47
CA ILE A 435 -4.23 -15.51 7.42
C ILE A 435 -4.83 -16.33 6.27
N ASP A 436 -5.11 -15.68 5.14
CA ASP A 436 -5.82 -16.27 4.01
C ASP A 436 -7.04 -17.08 4.45
N ALA A 437 -7.81 -16.53 5.39
CA ALA A 437 -8.84 -17.26 6.09
C ALA A 437 -10.17 -17.26 5.33
N ASP A 438 -10.82 -18.44 5.26
CA ASP A 438 -12.21 -18.58 4.85
C ASP A 438 -13.11 -17.95 5.91
N LEU A 439 -13.69 -16.81 5.61
CA LEU A 439 -14.52 -16.01 6.51
C LEU A 439 -15.96 -15.93 6.03
N THR A 440 -16.39 -16.88 5.21
CA THR A 440 -17.78 -17.00 4.75
C THR A 440 -18.72 -16.88 5.95
N ASP A 441 -19.71 -15.99 5.87
CA ASP A 441 -20.67 -15.66 6.93
C ASP A 441 -20.09 -14.87 8.14
N ALA A 442 -18.83 -14.43 8.09
CA ALA A 442 -18.22 -13.65 9.17
C ALA A 442 -18.72 -12.20 9.26
N GLU A 443 -19.06 -11.61 8.14
CA GLU A 443 -19.40 -10.18 7.98
C GLU A 443 -20.64 -9.74 8.79
N GLU A 444 -21.65 -10.62 8.98
CA GLU A 444 -22.89 -10.29 9.65
C GLU A 444 -22.77 -10.05 11.17
N THR A 445 -21.57 -10.23 11.76
CA THR A 445 -21.46 -10.39 13.21
C THR A 445 -20.48 -9.45 13.91
N ILE A 446 -19.88 -8.50 13.19
CA ILE A 446 -19.05 -7.46 13.80
C ILE A 446 -19.97 -6.38 14.36
N ALA A 447 -20.20 -6.42 15.68
CA ALA A 447 -20.94 -5.36 16.34
C ALA A 447 -20.03 -4.14 16.57
N ALA A 448 -20.57 -2.93 16.35
CA ALA A 448 -19.94 -1.70 16.83
C ALA A 448 -19.59 -1.85 18.31
N ASP A 449 -18.37 -1.50 18.71
CA ASP A 449 -17.89 -1.59 20.09
C ASP A 449 -17.74 -3.02 20.64
N SER A 450 -17.27 -3.96 19.79
CA SER A 450 -16.93 -5.31 20.28
C SER A 450 -15.69 -5.34 21.17
N GLY A 451 -14.84 -4.28 21.15
CA GLY A 451 -13.51 -4.26 21.77
C GLY A 451 -12.62 -5.39 21.23
N ARG A 452 -12.87 -5.83 20.01
CA ARG A 452 -12.12 -6.87 19.30
C ARG A 452 -11.14 -6.23 18.35
N PHE A 453 -10.01 -6.89 18.19
CA PHE A 453 -8.99 -6.55 17.21
C PHE A 453 -8.92 -7.64 16.14
N TYR A 454 -8.81 -7.22 14.89
CA TYR A 454 -8.68 -8.10 13.73
C TYR A 454 -7.41 -7.77 12.94
N TYR A 455 -6.51 -8.73 12.82
CA TYR A 455 -5.44 -8.70 11.83
C TYR A 455 -5.89 -9.57 10.67
N ILE A 456 -6.07 -8.97 9.50
CA ILE A 456 -6.51 -9.62 8.29
C ILE A 456 -5.33 -9.61 7.32
N ALA A 457 -4.88 -10.76 6.88
CA ALA A 457 -3.85 -10.88 5.87
C ALA A 457 -4.33 -11.78 4.74
N SER A 458 -4.19 -11.34 3.52
CA SER A 458 -4.53 -12.09 2.32
C SER A 458 -3.45 -11.92 1.27
N THR A 459 -3.37 -12.88 0.35
CA THR A 459 -2.59 -12.70 -0.87
C THR A 459 -3.48 -12.26 -2.02
N ASP A 460 -2.92 -11.59 -3.02
CA ASP A 460 -3.68 -11.11 -4.18
C ASP A 460 -4.19 -12.25 -5.08
N ASP A 461 -3.67 -13.47 -4.90
CA ASP A 461 -4.13 -14.70 -5.56
C ASP A 461 -4.95 -15.63 -4.63
N SER A 462 -5.23 -15.23 -3.39
CA SER A 462 -6.03 -15.99 -2.43
C SER A 462 -7.42 -16.35 -2.98
N PRO A 463 -7.93 -17.57 -2.74
CA PRO A 463 -9.33 -17.87 -3.03
C PRO A 463 -10.32 -17.12 -2.11
N TYR A 464 -9.86 -16.60 -0.98
CA TYR A 464 -10.67 -15.94 0.05
C TYR A 464 -10.60 -14.41 0.01
N TYR A 465 -10.15 -13.82 -1.10
CA TYR A 465 -10.01 -12.37 -1.24
C TYR A 465 -11.31 -11.59 -1.00
N ARG A 466 -12.47 -12.18 -1.37
CA ARG A 466 -13.79 -11.57 -1.11
C ARG A 466 -14.13 -11.52 0.36
N ASP A 467 -13.81 -12.58 1.08
CA ASP A 467 -14.08 -12.69 2.52
C ASP A 467 -13.22 -11.70 3.31
N ALA A 468 -11.94 -11.54 2.92
CA ALA A 468 -11.04 -10.56 3.50
C ALA A 468 -11.55 -9.14 3.28
N ASN A 469 -11.99 -8.80 2.05
CA ASN A 469 -12.61 -7.52 1.72
C ASN A 469 -13.88 -7.29 2.53
N ALA A 470 -14.81 -8.24 2.56
CA ALA A 470 -16.08 -8.13 3.27
C ALA A 470 -15.87 -7.91 4.77
N LEU A 471 -14.94 -8.65 5.39
CA LEU A 471 -14.60 -8.47 6.80
C LEU A 471 -13.96 -7.09 7.05
N TYR A 472 -13.06 -6.64 6.18
CA TYR A 472 -12.47 -5.30 6.28
C TYR A 472 -13.55 -4.21 6.23
N VAL A 473 -14.45 -4.27 5.25
CA VAL A 473 -15.56 -3.30 5.11
C VAL A 473 -16.42 -3.31 6.38
N SER A 474 -16.78 -4.49 6.87
CA SER A 474 -17.55 -4.64 8.10
C SER A 474 -16.83 -4.08 9.34
N CYS A 475 -15.53 -4.29 9.48
CA CYS A 475 -14.72 -3.68 10.56
C CYS A 475 -14.78 -2.15 10.47
N LYS A 476 -14.61 -1.61 9.26
CA LYS A 476 -14.63 -0.15 9.03
C LYS A 476 -15.97 0.48 9.36
N GLU A 477 -17.06 -0.11 8.89
CA GLU A 477 -18.42 0.39 9.10
C GLU A 477 -18.86 0.33 10.57
N ASN A 478 -18.40 -0.66 11.29
CA ASN A 478 -18.75 -0.87 12.69
C ASN A 478 -17.73 -0.31 13.69
N GLY A 479 -16.67 0.36 13.22
CA GLY A 479 -15.66 0.98 14.08
C GLY A 479 -14.84 -0.03 14.90
N ALA A 480 -14.65 -1.25 14.39
CA ALA A 480 -13.78 -2.25 14.99
C ALA A 480 -12.31 -1.86 14.80
N ASP A 481 -11.44 -2.29 15.72
CA ASP A 481 -9.99 -2.13 15.59
C ASP A 481 -9.43 -3.21 14.66
N PHE A 482 -8.69 -2.80 13.63
CA PHE A 482 -8.18 -3.74 12.64
C PHE A 482 -6.85 -3.30 12.03
N GLU A 483 -6.17 -4.27 11.40
CA GLU A 483 -5.07 -4.08 10.45
C GLU A 483 -5.38 -4.96 9.24
N TYR A 484 -5.18 -4.44 8.04
CA TYR A 484 -5.43 -5.19 6.82
C TYR A 484 -4.19 -5.19 5.92
N ARG A 485 -3.81 -6.36 5.43
CA ARG A 485 -2.64 -6.56 4.56
C ARG A 485 -3.04 -7.38 3.35
N MET A 486 -2.57 -6.96 2.19
CA MET A 486 -2.62 -7.77 0.98
C MET A 486 -1.23 -7.83 0.36
N TYR A 487 -0.76 -9.03 0.13
CA TYR A 487 0.56 -9.34 -0.35
C TYR A 487 0.52 -9.94 -1.76
N ASN A 488 1.65 -9.94 -2.44
CA ASN A 488 1.81 -10.71 -3.66
C ASN A 488 1.87 -12.20 -3.35
N GLY A 489 1.04 -12.99 -4.02
CA GLY A 489 1.14 -14.45 -3.97
C GLY A 489 2.49 -14.94 -4.52
N ILE A 490 3.08 -15.94 -3.88
CA ILE A 490 4.30 -16.59 -4.34
C ILE A 490 4.07 -18.08 -4.60
N GLU A 491 4.91 -18.68 -5.45
CA GLU A 491 4.74 -20.10 -5.82
C GLU A 491 4.91 -21.03 -4.62
N ASP A 492 5.85 -20.73 -3.71
CA ASP A 492 6.07 -21.49 -2.47
C ASP A 492 5.06 -21.04 -1.40
N LYS A 493 3.91 -21.70 -1.35
CA LYS A 493 2.81 -21.38 -0.43
C LYS A 493 3.14 -21.60 1.04
N GLU A 494 4.07 -22.49 1.37
CA GLU A 494 4.55 -22.63 2.75
C GLU A 494 5.39 -21.44 3.16
N HIS A 495 6.32 -21.01 2.31
CA HIS A 495 7.12 -19.81 2.54
C HIS A 495 6.25 -18.55 2.63
N GLU A 496 5.24 -18.41 1.79
CA GLU A 496 4.25 -17.34 1.80
C GLU A 496 3.51 -17.28 3.14
N LEU A 497 2.98 -18.41 3.61
CA LEU A 497 2.32 -18.52 4.90
C LEU A 497 3.23 -18.07 6.06
N LEU A 498 4.47 -18.57 6.08
CA LEU A 498 5.44 -18.23 7.12
C LEU A 498 5.77 -16.73 7.12
N LEU A 499 5.89 -16.11 5.95
CA LEU A 499 6.11 -14.66 5.83
C LEU A 499 4.90 -13.86 6.31
N ALA A 500 3.69 -14.28 5.98
CA ALA A 500 2.47 -13.65 6.47
C ALA A 500 2.37 -13.70 8.01
N ILE A 501 2.69 -14.86 8.60
CA ILE A 501 2.74 -15.02 10.06
C ILE A 501 3.86 -14.16 10.67
N GLN A 502 5.05 -14.12 10.10
CA GLN A 502 6.14 -13.26 10.57
C GLN A 502 5.72 -11.77 10.61
N ASN A 503 5.03 -11.31 9.59
CA ASN A 503 4.53 -9.94 9.52
C ASN A 503 3.41 -9.68 10.56
N ALA A 504 2.51 -10.65 10.78
CA ALA A 504 1.47 -10.55 11.80
C ALA A 504 2.04 -10.43 13.22
N VAL A 505 3.15 -11.11 13.49
CA VAL A 505 3.84 -11.09 14.78
C VAL A 505 4.28 -9.70 15.21
N GLU A 506 4.58 -8.80 14.28
CA GLU A 506 4.95 -7.42 14.63
C GLU A 506 3.83 -6.70 15.40
N LYS A 507 2.57 -7.06 15.17
CA LYS A 507 1.41 -6.50 15.85
C LYS A 507 1.18 -7.08 17.26
N PHE A 508 1.77 -8.23 17.57
CA PHE A 508 1.73 -8.79 18.94
C PHE A 508 2.46 -7.89 19.95
N LYS A 509 3.41 -7.07 19.51
CA LYS A 509 4.25 -6.22 20.36
C LYS A 509 3.57 -4.95 20.84
N TYR A 510 2.50 -4.53 20.18
CA TYR A 510 1.91 -3.20 20.37
C TYR A 510 0.51 -3.22 21.01
N GLN A 511 0.03 -4.39 21.48
CA GLN A 511 -1.33 -4.52 22.05
C GLN A 511 -1.32 -5.04 23.52
#